data_7c9739d54566c3f0983b2afb37e508ef
#
_entry.id   7c9739d54566c3f0983b2afb37e508ef
#
_cell.length_a   1.000
_cell.length_b   1.000
_cell.length_c   1.000
_cell.angle_alpha   90.00
_cell.angle_beta   90.00
_cell.angle_gamma   90.00
#
_symmetry.space_group_name_H-M   'P 1'
#
loop_
_entity.id
_entity.type
_entity.pdbx_description
1 polymer ?
#
loop_
_entity_poly.entity_id
_entity_poly.type
_entity_poly.pdbx_seq_one_letter_code
_entity_poly.pdbx_strand_id
1 'polypeptide(L)'
;DYFQLVYEKYNFEVVPIIKITKSEKALNITDISPLHAVWVNKHTKKLKDDIRLAKQFCRANKLYGAESYISGFSGYVLEILIANFGSFNKFLKAIISMRLDQVVDPENYYKGKDVFFELNRSKLQSPLIVIDPVDKSRNAAAALSKEKFMLLKKVARDYLDKPNQDFFEKKEISFVKLNKKTKRNLVFITLEPLSGKEDVIGMRLLKAFNFLKRELVKFEVKKFGWDWDHKKKAVFYFTLKQMRLPDVEDRPGPPLKMEAAVKAFKKKNKDTFEKSGRIFSKDKVEFPELEKFVKNLLKAKYLKEKVKSVKDVKVV
;
A
#
# COMPACT_ATOMS: atom_id res chain seq x y z
N ASP A 1 23.29 10.63 3.85
CA ASP A 1 23.83 10.26 2.53
C ASP A 1 24.58 8.94 2.65
N TYR A 2 24.59 8.14 1.57
CA TYR A 2 25.28 6.86 1.49
C TYR A 2 25.76 6.64 0.07
N PHE A 3 26.76 5.78 -0.08
CA PHE A 3 27.32 5.41 -1.38
C PHE A 3 26.77 4.06 -1.82
N GLN A 4 26.40 3.95 -3.08
CA GLN A 4 26.02 2.69 -3.72
C GLN A 4 27.00 2.38 -4.84
N LEU A 5 27.44 1.14 -4.90
CA LEU A 5 28.22 0.63 -6.03
C LEU A 5 27.74 -0.79 -6.39
N VAL A 6 27.84 -1.10 -7.66
CA VAL A 6 27.58 -2.43 -8.18
C VAL A 6 28.93 -3.02 -8.60
N TYR A 7 29.31 -4.14 -8.01
CA TYR A 7 30.48 -4.89 -8.40
C TYR A 7 30.06 -6.33 -8.72
N GLU A 8 30.33 -6.78 -9.93
CA GLU A 8 29.83 -8.02 -10.48
C GLU A 8 28.27 -8.10 -10.35
N LYS A 9 27.75 -9.06 -9.57
CA LYS A 9 26.31 -9.27 -9.29
C LYS A 9 25.85 -8.72 -7.94
N TYR A 10 26.73 -8.10 -7.19
CA TYR A 10 26.46 -7.60 -5.85
C TYR A 10 26.26 -6.09 -5.84
N ASN A 11 25.27 -5.65 -5.09
CA ASN A 11 25.07 -4.24 -4.75
C ASN A 11 25.68 -3.99 -3.38
N PHE A 12 26.56 -3.02 -3.29
CA PHE A 12 27.16 -2.57 -2.04
C PHE A 12 26.57 -1.22 -1.66
N GLU A 13 26.19 -1.09 -0.39
CA GLU A 13 25.79 0.17 0.21
C GLU A 13 26.77 0.49 1.35
N VAL A 14 27.44 1.64 1.24
CA VAL A 14 28.37 2.12 2.27
C VAL A 14 27.73 3.33 2.93
N VAL A 15 27.34 3.17 4.18
CA VAL A 15 26.69 4.20 4.98
C VAL A 15 27.66 4.69 6.05
N PRO A 16 28.16 5.94 5.96
CA PRO A 16 28.96 6.51 7.02
C PRO A 16 28.09 6.77 8.26
N ILE A 17 28.55 6.35 9.42
CA ILE A 17 27.83 6.47 10.69
C ILE A 17 28.78 6.93 11.79
N ILE A 18 28.24 7.56 12.82
CA ILE A 18 28.98 7.86 14.04
C ILE A 18 28.88 6.66 14.99
N LYS A 19 30.03 6.30 15.60
CA LYS A 19 30.04 5.26 16.61
C LYS A 19 29.40 5.78 17.88
N ILE A 20 28.24 5.26 18.22
CA ILE A 20 27.47 5.62 19.42
C ILE A 20 27.16 4.38 20.26
N THR A 21 26.91 4.58 21.55
CA THR A 21 26.50 3.53 22.49
C THR A 21 25.08 3.70 23.00
N LYS A 22 24.45 4.87 22.75
CA LYS A 22 23.07 5.21 23.13
C LYS A 22 22.42 6.00 22.02
N SER A 23 21.13 5.79 21.77
CA SER A 23 20.35 6.45 20.72
C SER A 23 20.29 7.98 20.86
N GLU A 24 20.32 8.50 22.08
CA GLU A 24 20.29 9.95 22.33
C GLU A 24 21.52 10.70 21.79
N LYS A 25 22.61 9.97 21.47
CA LYS A 25 23.83 10.54 20.87
C LYS A 25 23.83 10.51 19.35
N ALA A 26 22.76 9.97 18.72
CA ALA A 26 22.66 9.90 17.26
C ALA A 26 22.45 11.29 16.67
N LEU A 27 23.20 11.63 15.62
CA LEU A 27 22.96 12.82 14.82
C LEU A 27 21.94 12.55 13.69
N ASN A 28 21.82 11.29 13.27
CA ASN A 28 20.84 10.86 12.29
C ASN A 28 20.38 9.43 12.59
N ILE A 29 19.28 9.00 11.95
CA ILE A 29 18.66 7.70 12.19
C ILE A 29 19.58 6.51 11.82
N THR A 30 20.52 6.69 10.89
CA THR A 30 21.43 5.62 10.47
C THR A 30 22.47 5.29 11.51
N ASP A 31 22.81 6.23 12.41
CA ASP A 31 23.76 6.02 13.51
C ASP A 31 23.23 4.98 14.52
N ILE A 32 21.90 4.82 14.61
CA ILE A 32 21.23 3.87 15.51
C ILE A 32 21.26 2.44 14.95
N SER A 33 21.44 2.28 13.64
CA SER A 33 21.37 0.96 12.97
C SER A 33 22.24 -0.13 13.59
N PRO A 34 23.50 0.12 14.03
CA PRO A 34 24.29 -0.89 14.71
C PRO A 34 23.70 -1.34 16.07
N LEU A 35 23.04 -0.42 16.79
CA LEU A 35 22.37 -0.75 18.05
C LEU A 35 21.20 -1.70 17.83
N HIS A 36 20.44 -1.50 16.71
CA HIS A 36 19.37 -2.43 16.28
C HIS A 36 19.94 -3.84 16.07
N ALA A 37 21.04 -3.97 15.33
CA ALA A 37 21.67 -5.25 15.07
C ALA A 37 22.16 -5.96 16.35
N VAL A 38 22.74 -5.21 17.28
CA VAL A 38 23.17 -5.72 18.59
C VAL A 38 21.99 -6.24 19.39
N TRP A 39 20.91 -5.45 19.49
CA TRP A 39 19.70 -5.84 20.22
C TRP A 39 19.05 -7.08 19.61
N VAL A 40 18.85 -7.10 18.29
CA VAL A 40 18.27 -8.24 17.57
C VAL A 40 19.10 -9.51 17.81
N ASN A 41 20.41 -9.45 17.60
CA ASN A 41 21.27 -10.62 17.81
C ASN A 41 21.24 -11.16 19.25
N LYS A 42 21.09 -10.27 20.23
CA LYS A 42 20.97 -10.67 21.63
C LYS A 42 19.67 -11.44 21.91
N HIS A 43 18.53 -10.94 21.38
CA HIS A 43 17.19 -11.42 21.74
C HIS A 43 16.64 -12.50 20.80
N THR A 44 17.27 -12.72 19.63
CA THR A 44 16.72 -13.62 18.60
C THR A 44 17.65 -14.80 18.26
N LYS A 45 18.62 -15.14 19.10
CA LYS A 45 19.59 -16.22 18.81
C LYS A 45 18.96 -17.54 18.37
N LYS A 46 17.83 -17.93 19.00
CA LYS A 46 17.08 -19.15 18.73
C LYS A 46 15.87 -18.94 17.81
N LEU A 47 15.63 -17.72 17.31
CA LEU A 47 14.43 -17.32 16.56
C LEU A 47 14.73 -16.96 15.10
N LYS A 48 15.93 -17.27 14.59
CA LYS A 48 16.36 -16.86 13.26
C LYS A 48 15.44 -17.42 12.16
N ASP A 49 14.99 -18.65 12.31
CA ASP A 49 14.11 -19.30 11.32
C ASP A 49 12.67 -18.76 11.40
N ASP A 50 12.18 -18.45 12.61
CA ASP A 50 10.89 -17.78 12.79
C ASP A 50 10.88 -16.39 12.12
N ILE A 51 12.00 -15.64 12.25
CA ILE A 51 12.18 -14.34 11.57
C ILE A 51 12.19 -14.52 10.05
N ARG A 52 12.91 -15.52 9.51
CA ARG A 52 12.93 -15.81 8.09
C ARG A 52 11.54 -16.16 7.57
N LEU A 53 10.80 -17.00 8.30
CA LEU A 53 9.42 -17.34 8.00
C LEU A 53 8.53 -16.08 7.99
N ALA A 54 8.59 -15.23 9.02
CA ALA A 54 7.82 -14.00 9.08
C ALA A 54 8.12 -13.06 7.90
N LYS A 55 9.40 -12.86 7.57
CA LYS A 55 9.83 -12.05 6.43
C LYS A 55 9.34 -12.64 5.10
N GLN A 56 9.46 -13.96 4.90
CA GLN A 56 9.02 -14.62 3.68
C GLN A 56 7.49 -14.58 3.55
N PHE A 57 6.74 -14.85 4.62
CA PHE A 57 5.30 -14.72 4.69
C PHE A 57 4.84 -13.30 4.31
N CYS A 58 5.46 -12.27 4.88
CA CYS A 58 5.14 -10.89 4.57
C CYS A 58 5.49 -10.52 3.11
N ARG A 59 6.62 -10.99 2.57
CA ARG A 59 6.98 -10.77 1.16
C ARG A 59 5.98 -11.40 0.20
N ALA A 60 5.62 -12.66 0.43
CA ALA A 60 4.67 -13.40 -0.40
C ALA A 60 3.28 -12.73 -0.46
N ASN A 61 2.88 -12.09 0.63
CA ASN A 61 1.56 -11.47 0.79
C ASN A 61 1.57 -9.93 0.62
N LYS A 62 2.65 -9.34 0.07
CA LYS A 62 2.78 -7.89 -0.19
C LYS A 62 2.65 -7.03 1.06
N LEU A 63 3.19 -7.53 2.18
CA LEU A 63 3.17 -6.89 3.48
C LEU A 63 4.56 -6.40 3.93
N TYR A 64 5.62 -6.80 3.23
CA TYR A 64 7.00 -6.51 3.58
C TYR A 64 7.49 -5.24 2.90
N GLY A 65 8.03 -4.32 3.70
CA GLY A 65 8.62 -3.04 3.27
C GLY A 65 7.98 -1.86 3.99
N ALA A 66 8.81 -0.89 4.41
CA ALA A 66 8.39 0.35 5.06
C ALA A 66 8.35 1.54 4.09
N GLU A 67 8.70 1.31 2.83
CA GLU A 67 8.68 2.31 1.77
C GLU A 67 7.27 2.87 1.60
N SER A 68 7.17 4.16 1.32
CA SER A 68 5.88 4.88 1.30
C SER A 68 4.83 4.27 0.36
N TYR A 69 5.27 3.63 -0.74
CA TYR A 69 4.37 2.96 -1.68
C TYR A 69 3.95 1.56 -1.26
N ILE A 70 4.64 0.95 -0.27
CA ILE A 70 4.29 -0.34 0.34
C ILE A 70 3.50 -0.11 1.63
N SER A 71 4.03 0.72 2.53
CA SER A 71 3.47 1.03 3.85
C SER A 71 3.18 -0.22 4.68
N GLY A 72 4.10 -1.19 4.63
CA GLY A 72 4.02 -2.48 5.30
C GLY A 72 4.98 -2.60 6.48
N PHE A 73 5.40 -3.82 6.77
CA PHE A 73 6.32 -4.15 7.87
C PHE A 73 7.76 -4.12 7.40
N SER A 74 8.61 -3.31 8.03
CA SER A 74 10.06 -3.38 7.81
C SER A 74 10.63 -4.70 8.36
N GLY A 75 11.81 -5.08 7.88
CA GLY A 75 12.52 -6.24 8.40
C GLY A 75 12.78 -6.16 9.90
N TYR A 76 13.15 -4.96 10.39
CA TYR A 76 13.42 -4.70 11.79
C TYR A 76 12.15 -4.80 12.66
N VAL A 77 11.02 -4.28 12.21
CA VAL A 77 9.74 -4.44 12.94
C VAL A 77 9.36 -5.91 13.10
N LEU A 78 9.55 -6.73 12.06
CA LEU A 78 9.29 -8.17 12.16
C LEU A 78 10.24 -8.85 13.15
N GLU A 79 11.51 -8.46 13.21
CA GLU A 79 12.49 -8.95 14.17
C GLU A 79 12.05 -8.62 15.60
N ILE A 80 11.63 -7.39 15.87
CA ILE A 80 11.12 -6.99 17.20
C ILE A 80 9.88 -7.83 17.57
N LEU A 81 8.93 -7.96 16.66
CA LEU A 81 7.69 -8.69 16.92
C LEU A 81 7.95 -10.17 17.17
N ILE A 82 8.82 -10.81 16.41
CA ILE A 82 9.20 -12.21 16.64
C ILE A 82 9.95 -12.37 17.98
N ALA A 83 10.86 -11.45 18.32
CA ALA A 83 11.53 -11.46 19.62
C ALA A 83 10.53 -11.35 20.77
N ASN A 84 9.55 -10.45 20.65
CA ASN A 84 8.54 -10.21 21.69
C ASN A 84 7.58 -11.40 21.87
N PHE A 85 7.15 -12.06 20.79
CA PHE A 85 6.18 -13.17 20.86
C PHE A 85 6.84 -14.55 20.93
N GLY A 86 8.12 -14.67 20.64
CA GLY A 86 8.93 -15.88 20.80
C GLY A 86 8.77 -16.92 19.70
N SER A 87 7.88 -16.75 18.68
CA SER A 87 7.82 -17.59 17.48
C SER A 87 6.92 -16.99 16.41
N PHE A 88 7.08 -17.44 15.17
CA PHE A 88 6.20 -17.06 14.04
C PHE A 88 4.72 -17.36 14.31
N ASN A 89 4.40 -18.56 14.78
CA ASN A 89 3.02 -18.93 15.05
C ASN A 89 2.40 -18.13 16.21
N LYS A 90 3.14 -17.86 17.27
CA LYS A 90 2.68 -17.00 18.38
C LYS A 90 2.48 -15.56 17.91
N PHE A 91 3.37 -15.04 17.08
CA PHE A 91 3.22 -13.74 16.44
C PHE A 91 1.92 -13.65 15.62
N LEU A 92 1.63 -14.63 14.74
CA LEU A 92 0.40 -14.63 13.94
C LEU A 92 -0.86 -14.68 14.82
N LYS A 93 -0.86 -15.51 15.86
CA LYS A 93 -1.97 -15.58 16.83
C LYS A 93 -2.18 -14.24 17.55
N ALA A 94 -1.09 -13.60 17.99
CA ALA A 94 -1.14 -12.29 18.63
C ALA A 94 -1.70 -11.22 17.67
N ILE A 95 -1.22 -11.15 16.43
CA ILE A 95 -1.70 -10.18 15.43
C ILE A 95 -3.21 -10.31 15.19
N ILE A 96 -3.75 -11.52 15.13
CA ILE A 96 -5.19 -11.73 14.92
C ILE A 96 -6.03 -11.13 16.05
N SER A 97 -5.57 -11.26 17.30
CA SER A 97 -6.28 -10.76 18.48
C SER A 97 -6.07 -9.25 18.74
N MET A 98 -4.99 -8.64 18.22
CA MET A 98 -4.70 -7.22 18.43
C MET A 98 -5.82 -6.30 17.98
N ARG A 99 -6.05 -5.23 18.72
CA ARG A 99 -6.88 -4.09 18.30
C ARG A 99 -6.06 -3.09 17.50
N LEU A 100 -6.71 -2.12 16.89
CA LEU A 100 -6.03 -0.94 16.37
C LEU A 100 -5.42 -0.18 17.57
N ASP A 101 -4.33 0.51 17.30
CA ASP A 101 -3.57 1.29 18.30
C ASP A 101 -2.96 0.43 19.43
N GLN A 102 -2.83 -0.89 19.20
CA GLN A 102 -2.15 -1.78 20.13
C GLN A 102 -0.69 -1.38 20.28
N VAL A 103 -0.22 -1.34 21.52
CA VAL A 103 1.19 -1.08 21.89
C VAL A 103 1.92 -2.40 22.13
N VAL A 104 3.11 -2.51 21.54
CA VAL A 104 4.10 -3.55 21.81
C VAL A 104 5.36 -2.86 22.32
N ASP A 105 5.74 -3.10 23.57
CA ASP A 105 6.89 -2.49 24.23
C ASP A 105 7.80 -3.61 24.79
N PRO A 106 8.76 -4.11 24.00
CA PRO A 106 9.59 -5.26 24.37
C PRO A 106 10.48 -5.04 25.61
N GLU A 107 10.90 -3.79 25.84
CA GLU A 107 11.78 -3.43 26.95
C GLU A 107 11.02 -2.84 28.16
N ASN A 108 9.66 -2.78 28.08
CA ASN A 108 8.81 -2.23 29.13
C ASN A 108 9.15 -0.78 29.54
N TYR A 109 9.59 0.05 28.58
CA TYR A 109 9.95 1.46 28.83
C TYR A 109 8.79 2.29 29.37
N TYR A 110 7.57 1.92 28.99
CA TYR A 110 6.34 2.63 29.36
C TYR A 110 5.48 1.85 30.36
N LYS A 111 6.07 0.92 31.12
CA LYS A 111 5.33 0.20 32.16
C LYS A 111 4.71 1.17 33.16
N GLY A 112 3.38 1.12 33.31
CA GLY A 112 2.62 2.01 34.18
C GLY A 112 2.39 3.43 33.66
N LYS A 113 2.76 3.71 32.40
CA LYS A 113 2.54 4.99 31.72
C LYS A 113 1.69 4.79 30.47
N ASP A 114 0.98 5.85 30.07
CA ASP A 114 0.23 5.82 28.83
C ASP A 114 1.12 6.33 27.68
N VAL A 115 1.45 5.42 26.76
CA VAL A 115 2.25 5.71 25.56
C VAL A 115 1.64 6.83 24.70
N PHE A 116 0.32 6.98 24.69
CA PHE A 116 -0.37 7.99 23.91
C PHE A 116 -0.18 9.42 24.42
N PHE A 117 0.19 9.58 25.68
CA PHE A 117 0.60 10.87 26.26
C PHE A 117 2.11 11.13 26.14
N GLU A 118 2.91 10.09 26.13
CA GLU A 118 4.37 10.19 26.13
C GLU A 118 4.96 10.38 24.74
N LEU A 119 4.36 9.76 23.72
CA LEU A 119 4.83 9.87 22.34
C LEU A 119 4.16 11.01 21.59
N ASN A 120 4.91 11.65 20.69
CA ASN A 120 4.38 12.66 19.78
C ASN A 120 3.30 12.05 18.88
N ARG A 121 2.21 12.77 18.66
CA ARG A 121 1.05 12.37 17.82
C ARG A 121 1.43 11.88 16.42
N SER A 122 2.47 12.44 15.80
CA SER A 122 2.95 11.98 14.49
C SER A 122 3.46 10.54 14.50
N LYS A 123 3.94 10.05 15.66
CA LYS A 123 4.44 8.68 15.86
C LYS A 123 3.32 7.68 16.16
N LEU A 124 2.13 8.16 16.46
CA LEU A 124 0.95 7.39 16.87
C LEU A 124 -0.06 7.15 15.75
N GLN A 125 0.22 7.58 14.52
CA GLN A 125 -0.73 7.49 13.39
C GLN A 125 -0.83 6.08 12.80
N SER A 126 0.10 5.18 13.12
CA SER A 126 0.06 3.80 12.62
C SER A 126 -0.90 2.94 13.45
N PRO A 127 -1.52 1.92 12.85
CA PRO A 127 -2.49 1.04 13.53
C PRO A 127 -1.87 0.10 14.57
N LEU A 128 -0.54 0.04 14.65
CA LEU A 128 0.25 -0.73 15.60
C LEU A 128 1.44 0.12 16.05
N ILE A 129 1.59 0.27 17.34
CA ILE A 129 2.70 1.01 17.95
C ILE A 129 3.71 -0.01 18.46
N VAL A 130 4.90 -0.02 17.85
CA VAL A 130 6.00 -0.88 18.28
C VAL A 130 7.10 0.01 18.82
N ILE A 131 7.25 0.06 20.14
CA ILE A 131 8.30 0.84 20.78
C ILE A 131 9.66 0.26 20.37
N ASP A 132 10.52 1.13 19.85
CA ASP A 132 11.85 0.71 19.43
C ASP A 132 12.68 0.36 20.69
N PRO A 133 13.19 -0.88 20.77
CA PRO A 133 13.91 -1.32 21.97
C PRO A 133 15.26 -0.60 22.21
N VAL A 134 15.75 0.17 21.26
CA VAL A 134 17.00 0.96 21.44
C VAL A 134 16.73 2.47 21.45
N ASP A 135 15.52 2.90 21.06
CA ASP A 135 15.07 4.29 21.14
C ASP A 135 13.61 4.35 21.57
N LYS A 136 13.39 4.48 22.89
CA LYS A 136 12.04 4.53 23.47
C LYS A 136 11.13 5.62 22.89
N SER A 137 11.70 6.68 22.33
CA SER A 137 10.95 7.79 21.74
C SER A 137 10.44 7.48 20.33
N ARG A 138 10.76 6.30 19.76
CA ARG A 138 10.47 5.93 18.38
C ARG A 138 9.40 4.83 18.30
N ASN A 139 8.41 5.03 17.44
CA ASN A 139 7.58 3.92 16.97
C ASN A 139 8.23 3.29 15.73
N ALA A 140 8.78 2.09 15.86
CA ALA A 140 9.42 1.36 14.77
C ALA A 140 8.44 1.02 13.63
N ALA A 141 7.13 0.89 13.93
CA ALA A 141 6.07 0.58 12.97
C ALA A 141 5.36 1.82 12.41
N ALA A 142 5.93 3.03 12.53
CA ALA A 142 5.27 4.27 12.11
C ALA A 142 4.85 4.30 10.62
N ALA A 143 5.55 3.58 9.75
CA ALA A 143 5.24 3.49 8.33
C ALA A 143 4.06 2.55 8.00
N LEU A 144 3.61 1.73 8.95
CA LEU A 144 2.59 0.71 8.71
C LEU A 144 1.21 1.34 8.50
N SER A 145 0.57 1.03 7.37
CA SER A 145 -0.80 1.47 7.09
C SER A 145 -1.84 0.54 7.72
N LYS A 146 -3.03 1.10 8.00
CA LYS A 146 -4.19 0.34 8.48
C LYS A 146 -4.57 -0.79 7.51
N GLU A 147 -4.49 -0.52 6.20
CA GLU A 147 -4.78 -1.51 5.16
C GLU A 147 -3.86 -2.73 5.28
N LYS A 148 -2.55 -2.50 5.44
CA LYS A 148 -1.57 -3.58 5.56
C LYS A 148 -1.69 -4.34 6.88
N PHE A 149 -1.98 -3.66 7.97
CA PHE A 149 -2.25 -4.31 9.25
C PHE A 149 -3.48 -5.22 9.17
N MET A 150 -4.58 -4.74 8.60
CA MET A 150 -5.79 -5.55 8.42
C MET A 150 -5.59 -6.71 7.44
N LEU A 151 -4.78 -6.49 6.39
CA LEU A 151 -4.40 -7.56 5.46
C LEU A 151 -3.59 -8.65 6.17
N LEU A 152 -2.61 -8.27 7.02
CA LEU A 152 -1.85 -9.24 7.81
C LEU A 152 -2.78 -10.07 8.71
N LYS A 153 -3.71 -9.42 9.42
CA LYS A 153 -4.69 -10.13 10.27
C LYS A 153 -5.51 -11.15 9.48
N LYS A 154 -5.96 -10.78 8.29
CA LYS A 154 -6.71 -11.67 7.41
C LYS A 154 -5.86 -12.86 6.96
N VAL A 155 -4.69 -12.59 6.39
CA VAL A 155 -3.80 -13.64 5.84
C VAL A 155 -3.29 -14.56 6.95
N ALA A 156 -3.03 -14.02 8.14
CA ALA A 156 -2.64 -14.80 9.31
C ALA A 156 -3.75 -15.76 9.74
N ARG A 157 -5.01 -15.31 9.75
CA ARG A 157 -6.17 -16.18 10.04
C ARG A 157 -6.30 -17.28 9.00
N ASP A 158 -6.31 -16.89 7.72
CA ASP A 158 -6.43 -17.84 6.60
C ASP A 158 -5.33 -18.92 6.64
N TYR A 159 -4.09 -18.53 6.99
CA TYR A 159 -2.97 -19.46 7.15
C TYR A 159 -3.14 -20.38 8.37
N LEU A 160 -3.51 -19.86 9.53
CA LEU A 160 -3.67 -20.68 10.75
C LEU A 160 -4.87 -21.64 10.64
N ASP A 161 -5.91 -21.26 9.90
CA ASP A 161 -7.06 -22.13 9.62
C ASP A 161 -6.70 -23.25 8.65
N LYS A 162 -5.89 -22.98 7.62
CA LYS A 162 -5.47 -23.97 6.62
C LYS A 162 -4.03 -23.74 6.20
N PRO A 163 -3.04 -24.19 6.99
CA PRO A 163 -1.63 -24.01 6.69
C PRO A 163 -1.24 -24.72 5.38
N ASN A 164 -0.56 -23.96 4.50
CA ASN A 164 0.02 -24.52 3.29
C ASN A 164 1.18 -23.63 2.78
N GLN A 165 1.95 -24.15 1.83
CA GLN A 165 3.15 -23.49 1.29
C GLN A 165 2.82 -22.25 0.45
N ASP A 166 1.65 -22.16 -0.16
CA ASP A 166 1.23 -21.04 -1.03
C ASP A 166 1.29 -19.67 -0.33
N PHE A 167 1.20 -19.65 1.02
CA PHE A 167 1.32 -18.41 1.80
C PHE A 167 2.74 -17.85 1.85
N PHE A 168 3.73 -18.62 1.44
CA PHE A 168 5.14 -18.23 1.40
C PHE A 168 5.66 -18.06 -0.02
N GLU A 169 4.83 -18.28 -1.03
CA GLU A 169 5.19 -18.14 -2.45
C GLU A 169 4.72 -16.81 -3.01
N LYS A 170 5.63 -16.08 -3.70
CA LYS A 170 5.28 -14.83 -4.39
C LYS A 170 4.33 -15.13 -5.54
N LYS A 171 3.10 -14.61 -5.45
CA LYS A 171 2.08 -14.74 -6.50
C LYS A 171 2.31 -13.67 -7.56
N GLU A 172 2.80 -14.09 -8.73
CA GLU A 172 2.92 -13.19 -9.86
C GLU A 172 1.56 -12.81 -10.44
N ILE A 173 1.41 -11.54 -10.76
CA ILE A 173 0.25 -11.02 -11.48
C ILE A 173 0.43 -11.37 -12.96
N SER A 174 -0.30 -12.37 -13.43
CA SER A 174 -0.28 -12.83 -14.81
C SER A 174 -1.64 -12.61 -15.48
N PHE A 175 -1.64 -12.00 -16.69
CA PHE A 175 -2.84 -11.85 -17.49
C PHE A 175 -3.54 -13.19 -17.73
N VAL A 176 -2.79 -14.23 -18.11
CA VAL A 176 -3.35 -15.57 -18.40
C VAL A 176 -4.07 -16.16 -17.18
N LYS A 177 -3.43 -16.09 -15.99
CA LYS A 177 -4.02 -16.60 -14.74
C LYS A 177 -5.27 -15.81 -14.34
N LEU A 178 -5.24 -14.47 -14.51
CA LEU A 178 -6.37 -13.61 -14.18
C LEU A 178 -7.53 -13.81 -15.16
N ASN A 179 -7.26 -13.85 -16.46
CA ASN A 179 -8.27 -14.01 -17.50
C ASN A 179 -9.02 -15.34 -17.38
N LYS A 180 -8.30 -16.45 -17.09
CA LYS A 180 -8.93 -17.75 -16.79
C LYS A 180 -9.87 -17.70 -15.58
N LYS A 181 -9.54 -16.90 -14.55
CA LYS A 181 -10.37 -16.79 -13.32
C LYS A 181 -11.57 -15.88 -13.49
N THR A 182 -11.46 -14.83 -14.29
CA THR A 182 -12.50 -13.78 -14.39
C THR A 182 -13.46 -14.01 -15.53
N LYS A 183 -13.09 -14.84 -16.52
CA LYS A 183 -13.82 -15.18 -17.75
C LYS A 183 -14.23 -13.99 -18.61
N ARG A 184 -14.19 -12.76 -18.16
CA ARG A 184 -14.44 -11.47 -18.85
C ARG A 184 -14.32 -10.30 -17.86
N ASN A 185 -14.36 -9.06 -18.35
CA ASN A 185 -14.35 -7.82 -17.55
C ASN A 185 -13.01 -7.58 -16.82
N LEU A 186 -11.92 -7.77 -17.52
CA LEU A 186 -10.56 -7.55 -17.02
C LEU A 186 -9.88 -6.43 -17.82
N VAL A 187 -9.40 -5.41 -17.13
CA VAL A 187 -8.42 -4.45 -17.64
C VAL A 187 -7.05 -4.85 -17.11
N PHE A 188 -6.11 -5.08 -18.00
CA PHE A 188 -4.71 -5.41 -17.67
C PHE A 188 -3.78 -4.48 -18.42
N ILE A 189 -2.95 -3.73 -17.71
CA ILE A 189 -2.10 -2.70 -18.26
C ILE A 189 -0.65 -3.00 -17.90
N THR A 190 0.22 -3.05 -18.89
CA THR A 190 1.67 -3.16 -18.72
C THR A 190 2.32 -1.79 -18.96
N LEU A 191 3.13 -1.34 -18.02
CA LEU A 191 3.74 -0.01 -18.01
C LEU A 191 5.24 -0.11 -17.90
N GLU A 192 5.95 0.87 -18.47
CA GLU A 192 7.35 1.15 -18.20
C GLU A 192 7.44 2.26 -17.16
N PRO A 193 8.09 2.02 -16.01
CA PRO A 193 8.30 3.04 -14.99
C PRO A 193 9.24 4.15 -15.47
N LEU A 194 9.16 5.32 -14.84
CA LEU A 194 10.20 6.35 -14.97
C LEU A 194 11.51 5.87 -14.33
N SER A 195 12.62 6.47 -14.70
CA SER A 195 13.91 6.28 -14.01
C SER A 195 14.02 7.16 -12.76
N GLY A 196 14.86 6.76 -11.81
CA GLY A 196 15.11 7.50 -10.57
C GLY A 196 15.26 6.62 -9.34
N LYS A 197 15.18 7.21 -8.15
CA LYS A 197 15.22 6.48 -6.87
C LYS A 197 13.98 5.59 -6.72
N GLU A 198 14.16 4.39 -6.20
CA GLU A 198 13.12 3.36 -6.08
C GLU A 198 11.84 3.86 -5.39
N ASP A 199 11.97 4.54 -4.25
CA ASP A 199 10.82 5.10 -3.52
C ASP A 199 10.01 6.10 -4.36
N VAL A 200 10.71 6.95 -5.12
CA VAL A 200 10.06 7.95 -5.99
C VAL A 200 9.30 7.26 -7.11
N ILE A 201 9.90 6.25 -7.73
CA ILE A 201 9.28 5.46 -8.80
C ILE A 201 8.06 4.73 -8.24
N GLY A 202 8.22 4.01 -7.13
CA GLY A 202 7.13 3.28 -6.48
C GLY A 202 5.94 4.16 -6.13
N MET A 203 6.19 5.36 -5.57
CA MET A 203 5.15 6.34 -5.27
C MET A 203 4.47 6.89 -6.52
N ARG A 204 5.19 7.09 -7.63
CA ARG A 204 4.60 7.50 -8.91
C ARG A 204 3.70 6.41 -9.47
N LEU A 205 4.16 5.15 -9.45
CA LEU A 205 3.35 4.00 -9.87
C LEU A 205 2.09 3.85 -9.01
N LEU A 206 2.19 3.98 -7.69
CA LEU A 206 1.03 3.95 -6.80
C LEU A 206 0.04 5.08 -7.09
N LYS A 207 0.52 6.29 -7.36
CA LYS A 207 -0.34 7.42 -7.76
C LYS A 207 -1.03 7.17 -9.10
N ALA A 208 -0.31 6.62 -10.09
CA ALA A 208 -0.88 6.22 -11.37
C ALA A 208 -1.95 5.13 -11.20
N PHE A 209 -1.67 4.12 -10.39
CA PHE A 209 -2.61 3.05 -10.08
C PHE A 209 -3.89 3.57 -9.39
N ASN A 210 -3.74 4.42 -8.38
CA ASN A 210 -4.87 5.00 -7.66
C ASN A 210 -5.70 5.95 -8.54
N PHE A 211 -5.07 6.68 -9.45
CA PHE A 211 -5.77 7.49 -10.46
C PHE A 211 -6.66 6.59 -11.35
N LEU A 212 -6.09 5.54 -11.95
CA LEU A 212 -6.85 4.61 -12.79
C LEU A 212 -7.98 3.92 -11.99
N LYS A 213 -7.69 3.48 -10.77
CA LYS A 213 -8.69 2.88 -9.87
C LYS A 213 -9.87 3.81 -9.62
N ARG A 214 -9.61 5.08 -9.32
CA ARG A 214 -10.64 6.09 -9.08
C ARG A 214 -11.53 6.32 -10.32
N GLU A 215 -10.91 6.47 -11.47
CA GLU A 215 -11.66 6.71 -12.72
C GLU A 215 -12.49 5.48 -13.14
N LEU A 216 -12.01 4.27 -12.87
CA LEU A 216 -12.70 3.02 -13.19
C LEU A 216 -13.84 2.66 -12.20
N VAL A 217 -14.00 3.39 -11.08
CA VAL A 217 -15.06 3.11 -10.08
C VAL A 217 -16.45 3.04 -10.72
N LYS A 218 -16.74 3.88 -11.71
CA LYS A 218 -18.03 3.89 -12.43
C LYS A 218 -18.36 2.58 -13.16
N PHE A 219 -17.36 1.75 -13.46
CA PHE A 219 -17.55 0.40 -14.02
C PHE A 219 -17.64 -0.69 -12.92
N GLU A 220 -17.79 -0.30 -11.66
CA GLU A 220 -17.90 -1.17 -10.47
C GLU A 220 -16.72 -2.13 -10.32
N VAL A 221 -15.57 -1.59 -9.90
CA VAL A 221 -14.33 -2.36 -9.67
C VAL A 221 -14.54 -3.41 -8.57
N LYS A 222 -14.32 -4.69 -8.88
CA LYS A 222 -14.44 -5.83 -7.94
C LYS A 222 -13.11 -6.20 -7.30
N LYS A 223 -12.07 -6.38 -8.12
CA LYS A 223 -10.72 -6.72 -7.68
C LYS A 223 -9.72 -5.89 -8.44
N PHE A 224 -8.64 -5.57 -7.79
CA PHE A 224 -7.57 -4.78 -8.38
C PHE A 224 -6.24 -5.16 -7.74
N GLY A 225 -5.17 -4.81 -8.40
CA GLY A 225 -3.83 -4.96 -7.87
C GLY A 225 -2.78 -4.49 -8.84
N TRP A 226 -1.59 -4.36 -8.33
CA TRP A 226 -0.45 -3.96 -9.11
C TRP A 226 0.81 -4.66 -8.61
N ASP A 227 1.82 -4.72 -9.49
CA ASP A 227 3.13 -5.25 -9.19
C ASP A 227 4.18 -4.53 -10.02
N TRP A 228 5.41 -4.52 -9.53
CA TRP A 228 6.54 -3.92 -10.20
C TRP A 228 7.77 -4.82 -10.00
N ASP A 229 8.52 -5.06 -11.06
CA ASP A 229 9.72 -5.89 -11.05
C ASP A 229 10.96 -5.17 -10.48
N HIS A 230 10.78 -3.93 -9.98
CA HIS A 230 11.84 -3.02 -9.53
C HIS A 230 12.87 -2.67 -10.61
N LYS A 231 12.53 -2.90 -11.90
CA LYS A 231 13.38 -2.61 -13.08
C LYS A 231 12.57 -1.83 -14.13
N LYS A 232 12.09 -2.54 -15.12
CA LYS A 232 11.52 -1.93 -16.34
C LYS A 232 10.02 -2.19 -16.54
N LYS A 233 9.40 -3.01 -15.71
CA LYS A 233 8.02 -3.45 -15.95
C LYS A 233 7.15 -3.33 -14.70
N ALA A 234 6.07 -2.56 -14.82
CA ALA A 234 4.98 -2.55 -13.86
C ALA A 234 3.71 -3.08 -14.52
N VAL A 235 2.85 -3.74 -13.76
CA VAL A 235 1.56 -4.27 -14.22
C VAL A 235 0.46 -3.81 -13.28
N PHE A 236 -0.65 -3.35 -13.86
CA PHE A 236 -1.88 -3.00 -13.16
C PHE A 236 -3.01 -3.87 -13.67
N TYR A 237 -3.92 -4.31 -12.79
CA TYR A 237 -5.13 -4.98 -13.22
C TYR A 237 -6.34 -4.54 -12.43
N PHE A 238 -7.49 -4.55 -13.10
CA PHE A 238 -8.79 -4.25 -12.52
C PHE A 238 -9.81 -5.24 -13.08
N THR A 239 -10.56 -5.91 -12.21
CA THR A 239 -11.72 -6.70 -12.64
C THR A 239 -12.97 -5.89 -12.29
N LEU A 240 -13.89 -5.81 -13.24
CA LEU A 240 -15.02 -4.91 -13.19
C LEU A 240 -16.33 -5.72 -13.24
N LYS A 241 -17.43 -5.11 -12.89
CA LYS A 241 -18.76 -5.74 -13.00
C LYS A 241 -19.37 -5.53 -14.39
N GLN A 242 -19.15 -4.36 -14.97
CA GLN A 242 -19.73 -3.99 -16.25
C GLN A 242 -18.67 -3.48 -17.24
N MET A 243 -18.93 -3.72 -18.53
CA MET A 243 -18.07 -3.30 -19.65
C MET A 243 -18.59 -2.07 -20.37
N ARG A 244 -19.82 -1.67 -20.06
CA ARG A 244 -20.48 -0.52 -20.67
C ARG A 244 -21.28 0.26 -19.63
N LEU A 245 -21.20 1.57 -19.71
CA LEU A 245 -22.02 2.52 -18.98
C LEU A 245 -23.30 2.84 -19.79
N PRO A 246 -24.34 3.38 -19.18
CA PRO A 246 -25.43 4.00 -19.91
C PRO A 246 -24.93 5.09 -20.85
N ASP A 247 -25.61 5.32 -21.96
CA ASP A 247 -25.24 6.39 -22.90
C ASP A 247 -25.50 7.80 -22.37
N VAL A 248 -26.30 7.87 -21.29
CA VAL A 248 -26.69 9.11 -20.61
C VAL A 248 -26.61 8.88 -19.10
N GLU A 249 -26.06 9.82 -18.37
CA GLU A 249 -26.01 9.82 -16.89
C GLU A 249 -26.70 11.04 -16.28
N ASP A 250 -27.25 10.85 -15.06
CA ASP A 250 -27.88 11.92 -14.30
C ASP A 250 -26.78 12.73 -13.57
N ARG A 251 -26.54 13.96 -13.99
CA ARG A 251 -25.60 14.86 -13.34
C ARG A 251 -26.32 15.71 -12.30
N PRO A 252 -25.94 15.61 -11.01
CA PRO A 252 -26.56 16.40 -9.95
C PRO A 252 -26.20 17.89 -10.06
N GLY A 253 -27.21 18.72 -10.03
CA GLY A 253 -27.10 20.18 -9.89
C GLY A 253 -27.32 20.64 -8.45
N PRO A 254 -27.56 21.96 -8.24
CA PRO A 254 -27.78 22.53 -6.92
C PRO A 254 -29.12 22.07 -6.29
N PRO A 255 -29.27 22.16 -4.94
CA PRO A 255 -30.54 21.99 -4.26
C PRO A 255 -31.58 22.98 -4.77
N LEU A 256 -32.88 22.56 -4.89
CA LEU A 256 -33.97 23.42 -5.39
C LEU A 256 -34.15 24.70 -4.58
N LYS A 257 -33.84 24.69 -3.28
CA LYS A 257 -33.90 25.88 -2.41
C LYS A 257 -32.92 27.01 -2.80
N MET A 258 -31.94 26.69 -3.68
CA MET A 258 -30.96 27.69 -4.18
C MET A 258 -31.42 28.25 -5.53
N GLU A 259 -32.49 28.98 -5.58
CA GLU A 259 -33.18 29.43 -6.81
C GLU A 259 -32.26 30.06 -7.86
N ALA A 260 -31.39 31.00 -7.46
CA ALA A 260 -30.45 31.63 -8.38
C ALA A 260 -29.48 30.61 -9.04
N ALA A 261 -28.97 29.63 -8.26
CA ALA A 261 -28.11 28.58 -8.75
C ALA A 261 -28.86 27.61 -9.65
N VAL A 262 -30.12 27.27 -9.32
CA VAL A 262 -31.01 26.43 -10.15
C VAL A 262 -31.28 27.10 -11.49
N LYS A 263 -31.58 28.41 -11.50
CA LYS A 263 -31.81 29.19 -12.73
C LYS A 263 -30.55 29.21 -13.61
N ALA A 264 -29.37 29.41 -13.02
CA ALA A 264 -28.10 29.35 -13.74
C ALA A 264 -27.80 27.96 -14.30
N PHE A 265 -28.13 26.89 -13.54
CA PHE A 265 -27.97 25.51 -13.97
C PHE A 265 -28.88 25.17 -15.16
N LYS A 266 -30.18 25.53 -15.11
CA LYS A 266 -31.14 25.35 -16.21
C LYS A 266 -30.70 26.09 -17.47
N LYS A 267 -30.10 27.27 -17.35
CA LYS A 267 -29.58 28.03 -18.52
C LYS A 267 -28.42 27.33 -19.23
N LYS A 268 -27.59 26.57 -18.45
CA LYS A 268 -26.41 25.88 -18.99
C LYS A 268 -26.71 24.47 -19.51
N ASN A 269 -27.79 23.82 -19.06
CA ASN A 269 -28.10 22.42 -19.35
C ASN A 269 -29.50 22.32 -19.93
N LYS A 270 -29.62 21.68 -21.10
CA LYS A 270 -30.89 21.63 -21.86
C LYS A 270 -31.91 20.66 -21.24
N ASP A 271 -31.46 19.43 -20.91
CA ASP A 271 -32.35 18.37 -20.42
C ASP A 271 -32.25 18.30 -18.87
N THR A 272 -33.04 19.14 -18.20
CA THR A 272 -33.04 19.20 -16.72
C THR A 272 -34.34 18.64 -16.15
N PHE A 273 -34.22 17.94 -15.00
CA PHE A 273 -35.36 17.40 -14.26
C PHE A 273 -35.12 17.50 -12.76
N GLU A 274 -36.17 17.39 -11.97
CA GLU A 274 -36.09 17.51 -10.52
C GLU A 274 -36.25 16.14 -9.86
N LYS A 275 -35.38 15.83 -8.91
CA LYS A 275 -35.38 14.58 -8.16
C LYS A 275 -34.80 14.80 -6.76
N SER A 276 -35.48 14.27 -5.73
CA SER A 276 -35.01 14.30 -4.33
C SER A 276 -34.55 15.68 -3.85
N GLY A 277 -35.33 16.75 -4.19
CA GLY A 277 -35.03 18.12 -3.74
C GLY A 277 -33.85 18.81 -4.44
N ARG A 278 -33.38 18.25 -5.55
CA ARG A 278 -32.30 18.81 -6.38
C ARG A 278 -32.71 18.82 -7.86
N ILE A 279 -32.08 19.72 -8.60
CA ILE A 279 -32.13 19.66 -10.06
C ILE A 279 -31.05 18.74 -10.59
N PHE A 280 -31.32 18.07 -11.70
CA PHE A 280 -30.38 17.20 -12.44
C PHE A 280 -30.40 17.59 -13.91
N SER A 281 -29.31 17.29 -14.62
CA SER A 281 -29.29 17.27 -16.10
C SER A 281 -28.97 15.87 -16.59
N LYS A 282 -29.45 15.55 -17.80
CA LYS A 282 -29.04 14.35 -18.53
C LYS A 282 -27.84 14.67 -19.40
N ASP A 283 -26.68 14.15 -19.01
CA ASP A 283 -25.44 14.36 -19.73
C ASP A 283 -25.07 13.13 -20.55
N LYS A 284 -24.67 13.32 -21.80
CA LYS A 284 -24.19 12.23 -22.65
C LYS A 284 -22.85 11.72 -22.12
N VAL A 285 -22.73 10.42 -21.92
CA VAL A 285 -21.47 9.77 -21.56
C VAL A 285 -20.57 9.70 -22.78
N GLU A 286 -19.43 10.38 -22.76
CA GLU A 286 -18.51 10.51 -23.91
C GLU A 286 -17.91 9.15 -24.31
N PHE A 287 -17.53 8.32 -23.34
CA PHE A 287 -16.96 6.99 -23.54
C PHE A 287 -17.72 5.93 -22.74
N PRO A 288 -18.90 5.48 -23.21
CA PRO A 288 -19.68 4.48 -22.46
C PRO A 288 -19.03 3.09 -22.47
N GLU A 289 -18.26 2.74 -23.49
CA GLU A 289 -17.57 1.45 -23.59
C GLU A 289 -16.25 1.46 -22.82
N LEU A 290 -16.02 0.45 -21.99
CA LEU A 290 -14.82 0.34 -21.13
C LEU A 290 -13.53 0.43 -21.95
N GLU A 291 -13.44 -0.22 -23.09
CA GLU A 291 -12.21 -0.21 -23.89
C GLU A 291 -11.89 1.20 -24.39
N LYS A 292 -12.87 1.92 -24.93
CA LYS A 292 -12.71 3.30 -25.40
C LYS A 292 -12.37 4.23 -24.23
N PHE A 293 -13.05 4.04 -23.08
CA PHE A 293 -12.81 4.79 -21.88
C PHE A 293 -11.36 4.62 -21.38
N VAL A 294 -10.89 3.37 -21.26
CA VAL A 294 -9.52 3.07 -20.83
C VAL A 294 -8.50 3.65 -21.80
N LYS A 295 -8.68 3.48 -23.12
CA LYS A 295 -7.81 4.07 -24.15
C LYS A 295 -7.72 5.60 -24.03
N ASN A 296 -8.83 6.28 -23.74
CA ASN A 296 -8.84 7.72 -23.50
C ASN A 296 -8.15 8.07 -22.18
N LEU A 297 -8.46 7.35 -21.11
CA LEU A 297 -7.87 7.57 -19.77
C LEU A 297 -6.35 7.46 -19.77
N LEU A 298 -5.79 6.54 -20.55
CA LEU A 298 -4.34 6.35 -20.69
C LEU A 298 -3.63 7.52 -21.39
N LYS A 299 -4.37 8.40 -22.10
CA LYS A 299 -3.82 9.62 -22.72
C LYS A 299 -3.73 10.79 -21.71
N ALA A 300 -4.33 10.66 -20.53
CA ALA A 300 -4.38 11.73 -19.53
C ALA A 300 -2.96 12.23 -19.17
N LYS A 301 -2.79 13.55 -19.15
CA LYS A 301 -1.53 14.22 -18.78
C LYS A 301 -1.00 13.73 -17.44
N TYR A 302 -1.89 13.61 -16.46
CA TYR A 302 -1.54 13.11 -15.14
C TYR A 302 -0.83 11.75 -15.17
N LEU A 303 -1.33 10.80 -15.99
CA LEU A 303 -0.71 9.47 -16.09
C LEU A 303 0.67 9.55 -16.78
N LYS A 304 0.78 10.34 -17.85
CA LYS A 304 2.05 10.55 -18.58
C LYS A 304 3.16 11.13 -17.71
N GLU A 305 2.82 11.89 -16.67
CA GLU A 305 3.78 12.42 -15.69
C GLU A 305 4.25 11.38 -14.67
N LYS A 306 3.57 10.24 -14.54
CA LYS A 306 3.84 9.21 -13.52
C LYS A 306 4.51 7.97 -14.08
N VAL A 307 4.39 7.72 -15.38
CA VAL A 307 4.98 6.55 -16.05
C VAL A 307 5.71 7.00 -17.32
N LYS A 308 6.73 6.27 -17.74
CA LYS A 308 7.46 6.56 -18.96
C LYS A 308 6.62 6.24 -20.20
N SER A 309 5.99 5.07 -20.22
CA SER A 309 5.13 4.65 -21.32
C SER A 309 4.16 3.54 -20.91
N VAL A 310 3.07 3.45 -21.64
CA VAL A 310 2.18 2.29 -21.62
C VAL A 310 2.65 1.33 -22.71
N LYS A 311 3.00 0.10 -22.35
CA LYS A 311 3.54 -0.92 -23.28
C LYS A 311 2.45 -1.81 -23.88
N ASP A 312 1.45 -2.17 -23.07
CA ASP A 312 0.36 -3.06 -23.52
C ASP A 312 -0.90 -2.81 -22.69
N VAL A 313 -2.04 -2.93 -23.31
CA VAL A 313 -3.36 -2.79 -22.70
C VAL A 313 -4.28 -3.86 -23.23
N LYS A 314 -4.80 -4.69 -22.33
CA LYS A 314 -5.79 -5.72 -22.64
C LYS A 314 -7.07 -5.43 -21.89
N VAL A 315 -8.16 -5.31 -22.63
CA VAL A 315 -9.52 -5.15 -22.11
C VAL A 315 -10.33 -6.32 -22.65
N VAL A 316 -10.77 -7.21 -21.77
CA VAL A 316 -11.48 -8.46 -22.12
C VAL A 316 -12.63 -8.71 -21.15
#